data_b7443515759243a03d2e9370b0757829
#
_entry.id   b7443515759243a03d2e9370b0757829
#
_cell.length_a   1.000
_cell.length_b   1.000
_cell.length_c   1.000
_cell.angle_alpha   90.00
_cell.angle_beta   90.00
_cell.angle_gamma   90.00
#
_symmetry.space_group_name_H-M   'P 1'
#
loop_
_entity.id
_entity.type
_entity.pdbx_description
1 polymer ?
#
loop_
_entity_poly.entity_id
_entity_poly.type
_entity_poly.pdbx_seq_one_letter_code
_entity_poly.pdbx_strand_id
1 'polypeptide(L)'
;MQIFHPSTNTLSKVSILVIILLLAGGLWLLAEINRSSYVSQAEVVREQPVQFSHEHHVAGLGIDCRYCHTSVEQSSFAGIPPTETCMTCHSQIWTNAELLEPVRQSYRTGTPIKWTRVHDLPDFVYFNHSIHVAKGIGCESCHGRVDRMPLMWQANALNMQWCLDCHRAPENEIRPRDKVFTMGYRPEESQSTLGPRLVKEHNINVRQLTNCSICHR
;
A
#
# COMPACT_ATOMS: atom_id res chain seq x y z
N MET A 1 55.73 29.81 19.90
CA MET A 1 55.19 30.95 19.13
C MET A 1 53.76 30.63 18.73
N GLN A 2 52.80 31.43 19.14
CA GLN A 2 51.43 31.25 18.75
C GLN A 2 51.19 32.00 17.43
N ILE A 3 50.87 31.27 16.36
CA ILE A 3 50.75 31.85 15.01
C ILE A 3 49.39 32.51 14.83
N PHE A 4 48.34 32.02 15.53
CA PHE A 4 46.97 32.56 15.43
C PHE A 4 46.53 33.21 16.73
N HIS A 5 45.62 34.17 16.61
CA HIS A 5 44.99 34.82 17.76
C HIS A 5 44.24 33.81 18.62
N PRO A 6 44.22 33.94 20.00
CA PRO A 6 43.53 32.99 20.88
C PRO A 6 42.07 32.73 20.55
N SER A 7 41.35 33.73 20.00
CA SER A 7 39.95 33.62 19.59
C SER A 7 39.73 32.61 18.44
N THR A 8 40.78 32.29 17.68
CA THR A 8 40.70 31.32 16.58
C THR A 8 40.33 29.92 17.09
N ASN A 9 40.78 29.55 18.29
CA ASN A 9 40.40 28.27 18.90
C ASN A 9 38.91 28.17 19.19
N THR A 10 38.29 29.24 19.69
CA THR A 10 36.86 29.29 19.94
C THR A 10 36.09 29.30 18.66
N LEU A 11 36.52 30.11 17.67
CA LEU A 11 35.88 30.17 16.36
C LEU A 11 35.90 28.80 15.63
N SER A 12 37.06 28.11 15.67
CA SER A 12 37.18 26.77 15.06
C SER A 12 36.25 25.76 15.72
N LYS A 13 36.15 25.74 17.05
CA LYS A 13 35.25 24.83 17.76
C LYS A 13 33.78 25.12 17.43
N VAL A 14 33.40 26.37 17.42
CA VAL A 14 32.03 26.81 17.12
C VAL A 14 31.70 26.49 15.65
N SER A 15 32.60 26.79 14.70
CA SER A 15 32.35 26.53 13.29
C SER A 15 32.23 25.02 13.01
N ILE A 16 33.07 24.19 13.62
CA ILE A 16 32.99 22.72 13.48
C ILE A 16 31.64 22.23 14.03
N LEU A 17 31.24 22.69 15.24
CA LEU A 17 29.95 22.32 15.81
C LEU A 17 28.78 22.73 14.92
N VAL A 18 28.78 23.96 14.41
CA VAL A 18 27.75 24.46 13.49
C VAL A 18 27.69 23.62 12.23
N ILE A 19 28.84 23.30 11.62
CA ILE A 19 28.88 22.45 10.42
C ILE A 19 28.31 21.04 10.70
N ILE A 20 28.68 20.43 11.82
CA ILE A 20 28.13 19.11 12.22
C ILE A 20 26.60 19.19 12.40
N LEU A 21 26.11 20.21 13.06
CA LEU A 21 24.67 20.39 13.26
C LEU A 21 23.91 20.66 11.94
N LEU A 22 24.50 21.43 11.04
CA LEU A 22 23.92 21.66 9.70
C LEU A 22 23.90 20.39 8.86
N LEU A 23 24.96 19.60 8.89
CA LEU A 23 25.01 18.31 8.18
C LEU A 23 24.01 17.31 8.78
N ALA A 24 23.96 17.17 10.10
CA ALA A 24 23.01 16.29 10.77
C ALA A 24 21.56 16.72 10.52
N GLY A 25 21.27 18.00 10.64
CA GLY A 25 19.96 18.57 10.36
C GLY A 25 19.56 18.43 8.90
N GLY A 26 20.49 18.63 7.97
CA GLY A 26 20.25 18.43 6.55
C GLY A 26 19.93 16.97 6.21
N LEU A 27 20.71 16.02 6.75
CA LEU A 27 20.46 14.59 6.56
C LEU A 27 19.11 14.17 7.16
N TRP A 28 18.79 14.67 8.34
CA TRP A 28 17.49 14.41 8.97
C TRP A 28 16.35 14.96 8.11
N LEU A 29 16.45 16.20 7.64
CA LEU A 29 15.44 16.83 6.77
C LEU A 29 15.24 16.04 5.48
N LEU A 30 16.34 15.59 4.84
CA LEU A 30 16.26 14.76 3.64
C LEU A 30 15.55 13.42 3.92
N ALA A 31 15.80 12.81 5.09
CA ALA A 31 15.13 11.59 5.49
C ALA A 31 13.60 11.81 5.68
N GLU A 32 13.20 12.92 6.30
CA GLU A 32 11.78 13.25 6.48
C GLU A 32 11.08 13.56 5.15
N ILE A 33 11.73 14.31 4.27
CA ILE A 33 11.19 14.57 2.91
C ILE A 33 11.00 13.25 2.16
N ASN A 34 11.99 12.35 2.21
CA ASN A 34 11.92 11.06 1.53
C ASN A 34 10.79 10.15 2.07
N ARG A 35 10.38 10.31 3.32
CA ARG A 35 9.27 9.57 3.95
C ARG A 35 7.91 10.25 3.80
N SER A 36 7.90 11.51 3.37
CA SER A 36 6.68 12.30 3.26
C SER A 36 5.76 11.81 2.14
N SER A 37 4.49 12.20 2.19
CA SER A 37 3.52 11.97 1.11
C SER A 37 3.92 12.60 -0.22
N TYR A 38 4.78 13.61 -0.20
CA TYR A 38 5.33 14.22 -1.41
C TYR A 38 6.14 13.22 -2.25
N VAL A 39 6.95 12.37 -1.61
CA VAL A 39 7.75 11.33 -2.30
C VAL A 39 6.99 10.02 -2.42
N SER A 40 6.37 9.56 -1.33
CA SER A 40 5.68 8.28 -1.29
C SER A 40 4.35 8.26 -2.04
N GLN A 41 3.79 9.45 -2.32
CA GLN A 41 2.44 9.62 -2.91
C GLN A 41 1.32 8.97 -2.07
N ALA A 42 1.59 8.65 -0.81
CA ALA A 42 0.57 8.16 0.11
C ALA A 42 -0.50 9.24 0.35
N GLU A 43 -1.76 8.81 0.44
CA GLU A 43 -2.93 9.67 0.64
C GLU A 43 -3.20 10.70 -0.49
N VAL A 44 -2.52 10.52 -1.64
CA VAL A 44 -2.73 11.36 -2.82
C VAL A 44 -3.63 10.64 -3.81
N VAL A 45 -4.78 11.24 -4.11
CA VAL A 45 -5.69 10.74 -5.14
C VAL A 45 -5.05 10.93 -6.51
N ARG A 46 -5.07 9.88 -7.34
CA ARG A 46 -4.57 9.93 -8.71
C ARG A 46 -5.73 9.95 -9.70
N GLU A 47 -5.61 10.78 -10.71
CA GLU A 47 -6.56 10.79 -11.82
C GLU A 47 -6.58 9.47 -12.55
N GLN A 48 -7.78 9.03 -12.91
CA GLN A 48 -8.04 7.79 -13.62
C GLN A 48 -8.83 8.07 -14.90
N PRO A 49 -8.67 7.28 -15.95
CA PRO A 49 -9.49 7.39 -17.15
C PRO A 49 -10.99 7.25 -16.88
N VAL A 50 -11.34 6.51 -15.83
CA VAL A 50 -12.69 6.35 -15.30
C VAL A 50 -12.62 6.56 -13.79
N GLN A 51 -13.39 7.47 -13.25
CA GLN A 51 -13.46 7.75 -11.81
C GLN A 51 -14.25 6.65 -11.10
N PHE A 52 -13.58 5.51 -10.88
CA PHE A 52 -14.18 4.36 -10.22
C PHE A 52 -14.25 4.55 -8.70
N SER A 53 -15.45 4.39 -8.12
CA SER A 53 -15.67 4.48 -6.68
C SER A 53 -15.78 3.10 -6.04
N HIS A 54 -14.77 2.73 -5.24
CA HIS A 54 -14.86 1.53 -4.40
C HIS A 54 -15.93 1.70 -3.30
N GLU A 55 -16.10 2.91 -2.75
CA GLU A 55 -17.13 3.19 -1.76
C GLU A 55 -18.52 2.80 -2.28
N HIS A 56 -18.85 3.20 -3.51
CA HIS A 56 -20.13 2.86 -4.11
C HIS A 56 -20.28 1.34 -4.34
N HIS A 57 -19.28 0.69 -4.92
CA HIS A 57 -19.36 -0.72 -5.30
C HIS A 57 -19.22 -1.67 -4.12
N VAL A 58 -18.31 -1.40 -3.18
CA VAL A 58 -18.03 -2.29 -2.05
C VAL A 58 -18.96 -1.96 -0.88
N ALA A 59 -18.95 -0.73 -0.35
CA ALA A 59 -19.79 -0.40 0.80
C ALA A 59 -21.27 -0.24 0.41
N GLY A 60 -21.55 0.39 -0.73
CA GLY A 60 -22.92 0.67 -1.16
C GLY A 60 -23.65 -0.55 -1.72
N LEU A 61 -23.00 -1.35 -2.54
CA LEU A 61 -23.61 -2.50 -3.23
C LEU A 61 -23.20 -3.87 -2.62
N GLY A 62 -22.23 -3.91 -1.72
CA GLY A 62 -21.78 -5.15 -1.10
C GLY A 62 -21.01 -6.09 -2.04
N ILE A 63 -20.42 -5.58 -3.12
CA ILE A 63 -19.66 -6.39 -4.07
C ILE A 63 -18.37 -6.87 -3.41
N ASP A 64 -18.14 -8.19 -3.43
CA ASP A 64 -16.91 -8.80 -2.90
C ASP A 64 -15.69 -8.41 -3.74
N CYS A 65 -14.56 -8.20 -3.08
CA CYS A 65 -13.29 -7.82 -3.73
C CYS A 65 -12.90 -8.79 -4.85
N ARG A 66 -13.15 -10.09 -4.66
CA ARG A 66 -12.80 -11.17 -5.59
C ARG A 66 -13.66 -11.19 -6.86
N TYR A 67 -14.79 -10.49 -6.87
CA TYR A 67 -15.58 -10.35 -8.09
C TYR A 67 -14.81 -9.58 -9.18
N CYS A 68 -14.02 -8.59 -8.77
CA CYS A 68 -13.19 -7.79 -9.67
C CYS A 68 -11.72 -8.22 -9.65
N HIS A 69 -11.16 -8.52 -8.47
CA HIS A 69 -9.77 -8.93 -8.29
C HIS A 69 -9.65 -10.46 -8.25
N THR A 70 -10.00 -11.10 -9.36
CA THR A 70 -10.21 -12.56 -9.45
C THR A 70 -8.97 -13.40 -9.22
N SER A 71 -7.77 -12.86 -9.42
CA SER A 71 -6.49 -13.58 -9.27
C SER A 71 -5.81 -13.40 -7.91
N VAL A 72 -6.39 -12.60 -7.00
CA VAL A 72 -5.74 -12.18 -5.74
C VAL A 72 -5.37 -13.34 -4.81
N GLU A 73 -6.13 -14.43 -4.83
CA GLU A 73 -5.87 -15.63 -4.01
C GLU A 73 -4.86 -16.60 -4.66
N GLN A 74 -4.55 -16.45 -5.95
CA GLN A 74 -3.78 -17.43 -6.72
C GLN A 74 -2.51 -16.86 -7.35
N SER A 75 -2.44 -15.53 -7.53
CA SER A 75 -1.36 -14.86 -8.24
C SER A 75 -0.64 -13.83 -7.37
N SER A 76 0.58 -13.51 -7.77
CA SER A 76 1.31 -12.36 -7.21
C SER A 76 0.61 -11.03 -7.52
N PHE A 77 -0.09 -10.95 -8.64
CA PHE A 77 -0.86 -9.78 -9.06
C PHE A 77 -2.35 -10.01 -8.82
N ALA A 78 -3.00 -9.08 -8.11
CA ALA A 78 -4.42 -9.19 -7.77
C ALA A 78 -5.35 -9.09 -8.99
N GLY A 79 -4.86 -8.50 -10.06
CA GLY A 79 -5.62 -8.26 -11.28
C GLY A 79 -6.45 -6.96 -11.24
N ILE A 80 -6.60 -6.35 -12.40
CA ILE A 80 -7.61 -5.33 -12.68
C ILE A 80 -8.67 -6.02 -13.53
N PRO A 81 -9.97 -5.87 -13.24
CA PRO A 81 -11.02 -6.57 -13.96
C PRO A 81 -11.01 -6.17 -15.44
N PRO A 82 -11.27 -7.09 -16.36
CA PRO A 82 -11.50 -6.77 -17.75
C PRO A 82 -12.79 -5.94 -17.90
N THR A 83 -12.91 -5.19 -18.98
CA THR A 83 -14.04 -4.28 -19.23
C THR A 83 -15.39 -4.99 -19.22
N GLU A 84 -15.41 -6.27 -19.63
CA GLU A 84 -16.58 -7.15 -19.61
C GLU A 84 -17.20 -7.25 -18.22
N THR A 85 -16.37 -7.28 -17.17
CA THR A 85 -16.85 -7.32 -15.77
C THR A 85 -17.65 -6.07 -15.43
N CYS A 86 -17.25 -4.91 -15.92
CA CYS A 86 -18.00 -3.65 -15.73
C CYS A 86 -19.33 -3.72 -16.49
N MET A 87 -19.30 -4.27 -17.71
CA MET A 87 -20.46 -4.34 -18.60
C MET A 87 -21.49 -5.38 -18.17
N THR A 88 -21.20 -6.29 -17.22
CA THR A 88 -22.23 -7.18 -16.67
C THR A 88 -23.39 -6.39 -16.04
N CYS A 89 -23.10 -5.23 -15.46
CA CYS A 89 -24.10 -4.33 -14.87
C CYS A 89 -24.33 -3.08 -15.75
N HIS A 90 -23.26 -2.44 -16.23
CA HIS A 90 -23.34 -1.16 -16.93
C HIS A 90 -23.86 -1.27 -18.37
N SER A 91 -24.14 -2.45 -18.86
CA SER A 91 -24.97 -2.65 -20.05
C SER A 91 -26.46 -2.39 -19.79
N GLN A 92 -26.90 -2.42 -18.52
CA GLN A 92 -28.29 -2.26 -18.11
C GLN A 92 -28.53 -0.99 -17.30
N ILE A 93 -27.53 -0.55 -16.51
CA ILE A 93 -27.61 0.61 -15.63
C ILE A 93 -26.55 1.65 -16.01
N TRP A 94 -26.90 2.94 -15.92
CA TRP A 94 -26.06 4.07 -16.31
C TRP A 94 -25.55 3.96 -17.75
N THR A 95 -26.35 3.38 -18.62
CA THR A 95 -26.00 3.05 -20.01
C THR A 95 -25.52 4.24 -20.83
N ASN A 96 -26.00 5.45 -20.52
CA ASN A 96 -25.70 6.68 -21.23
C ASN A 96 -24.83 7.67 -20.40
N ALA A 97 -24.35 7.28 -19.22
CA ALA A 97 -23.53 8.16 -18.40
C ALA A 97 -22.20 8.49 -19.12
N GLU A 98 -21.88 9.76 -19.24
CA GLU A 98 -20.65 10.24 -19.89
C GLU A 98 -19.40 9.68 -19.21
N LEU A 99 -19.40 9.61 -17.88
CA LEU A 99 -18.34 9.04 -17.07
C LEU A 99 -17.96 7.58 -17.49
N LEU A 100 -18.92 6.83 -18.01
CA LEU A 100 -18.72 5.45 -18.44
C LEU A 100 -18.42 5.31 -19.94
N GLU A 101 -18.28 6.40 -20.68
CA GLU A 101 -17.96 6.32 -22.11
C GLU A 101 -16.60 5.61 -22.37
N PRO A 102 -15.53 5.83 -21.58
CA PRO A 102 -14.30 5.09 -21.79
C PRO A 102 -14.48 3.56 -21.58
N VAL A 103 -15.36 3.14 -20.66
CA VAL A 103 -15.69 1.72 -20.44
C VAL A 103 -16.41 1.15 -21.65
N ARG A 104 -17.45 1.83 -22.14
CA ARG A 104 -18.19 1.42 -23.34
C ARG A 104 -17.32 1.38 -24.60
N GLN A 105 -16.44 2.37 -24.75
CA GLN A 105 -15.48 2.40 -25.87
C GLN A 105 -14.51 1.23 -25.78
N SER A 106 -13.92 0.97 -24.61
CA SER A 106 -13.04 -0.17 -24.39
C SER A 106 -13.75 -1.48 -24.74
N TYR A 107 -14.98 -1.66 -24.28
CA TYR A 107 -15.79 -2.84 -24.58
C TYR A 107 -16.07 -3.02 -26.09
N ARG A 108 -16.44 -1.94 -26.80
CA ARG A 108 -16.71 -2.00 -28.25
C ARG A 108 -15.47 -2.29 -29.09
N THR A 109 -14.34 -1.77 -28.69
CA THR A 109 -13.10 -1.84 -29.49
C THR A 109 -12.15 -2.95 -29.07
N GLY A 110 -12.39 -3.60 -27.91
CA GLY A 110 -11.44 -4.57 -27.32
C GLY A 110 -10.14 -3.93 -26.86
N THR A 111 -10.08 -2.59 -26.78
CA THR A 111 -8.87 -1.87 -26.35
C THR A 111 -8.89 -1.66 -24.83
N PRO A 112 -7.93 -2.21 -24.06
CA PRO A 112 -7.92 -2.07 -22.62
C PRO A 112 -7.86 -0.62 -22.14
N ILE A 113 -8.54 -0.32 -21.03
CA ILE A 113 -8.43 0.96 -20.34
C ILE A 113 -7.04 1.09 -19.73
N LYS A 114 -6.36 2.19 -20.01
CA LYS A 114 -5.02 2.46 -19.46
C LYS A 114 -5.15 3.09 -18.06
N TRP A 115 -5.34 2.24 -17.05
CA TRP A 115 -5.43 2.68 -15.67
C TRP A 115 -4.12 3.27 -15.16
N THR A 116 -4.21 4.34 -14.37
CA THR A 116 -3.06 4.85 -13.62
C THR A 116 -2.82 3.93 -12.41
N ARG A 117 -1.62 3.35 -12.32
CA ARG A 117 -1.25 2.50 -11.18
C ARG A 117 -1.17 3.35 -9.91
N VAL A 118 -1.94 3.00 -8.89
CA VAL A 118 -1.98 3.70 -7.59
C VAL A 118 -0.97 3.09 -6.63
N HIS A 119 -0.98 1.76 -6.48
CA HIS A 119 0.02 1.02 -5.69
C HIS A 119 1.09 0.50 -6.64
N ASP A 120 2.26 1.10 -6.56
CA ASP A 120 3.38 0.83 -7.47
C ASP A 120 4.68 0.69 -6.69
N LEU A 121 5.08 -0.56 -6.47
CA LEU A 121 6.36 -0.88 -5.85
C LEU A 121 7.48 -0.80 -6.90
N PRO A 122 8.72 -0.46 -6.49
CA PRO A 122 9.87 -0.54 -7.39
C PRO A 122 10.04 -1.94 -8.00
N ASP A 123 10.52 -2.01 -9.24
CA ASP A 123 10.64 -3.27 -10.00
C ASP A 123 11.53 -4.33 -9.35
N PHE A 124 12.42 -3.92 -8.43
CA PHE A 124 13.26 -4.85 -7.67
C PHE A 124 12.57 -5.43 -6.42
N VAL A 125 11.29 -5.10 -6.17
CA VAL A 125 10.49 -5.64 -5.06
C VAL A 125 9.47 -6.63 -5.60
N TYR A 126 9.65 -7.91 -5.26
CA TYR A 126 8.77 -9.00 -5.71
C TYR A 126 7.68 -9.27 -4.69
N PHE A 127 6.61 -8.51 -4.78
CA PHE A 127 5.46 -8.69 -3.92
C PHE A 127 4.52 -9.78 -4.47
N ASN A 128 3.93 -10.57 -3.57
CA ASN A 128 2.98 -11.61 -3.94
C ASN A 128 1.72 -11.53 -3.09
N HIS A 129 0.57 -11.18 -3.71
CA HIS A 129 -0.72 -11.12 -3.02
C HIS A 129 -1.16 -12.47 -2.48
N SER A 130 -1.06 -13.54 -3.27
CA SER A 130 -1.64 -14.83 -2.90
C SER A 130 -1.10 -15.38 -1.58
N ILE A 131 0.21 -15.19 -1.30
CA ILE A 131 0.79 -15.65 -0.04
C ILE A 131 0.29 -14.82 1.16
N HIS A 132 0.12 -13.51 1.00
CA HIS A 132 -0.38 -12.63 2.06
C HIS A 132 -1.85 -12.96 2.40
N VAL A 133 -2.67 -13.13 1.38
CA VAL A 133 -4.07 -13.56 1.52
C VAL A 133 -4.16 -14.93 2.19
N ALA A 134 -3.40 -15.92 1.70
CA ALA A 134 -3.37 -17.27 2.26
C ALA A 134 -2.85 -17.30 3.71
N LYS A 135 -2.03 -16.32 4.12
CA LYS A 135 -1.52 -16.17 5.49
C LYS A 135 -2.41 -15.27 6.37
N GLY A 136 -3.57 -14.83 5.89
CA GLY A 136 -4.54 -14.11 6.71
C GLY A 136 -4.24 -12.62 6.88
N ILE A 137 -3.54 -11.99 5.94
CA ILE A 137 -3.36 -10.54 5.93
C ILE A 137 -4.55 -9.89 5.22
N GLY A 138 -5.28 -9.04 5.95
CA GLY A 138 -6.44 -8.35 5.40
C GLY A 138 -6.08 -7.30 4.36
N CYS A 139 -6.94 -7.14 3.35
CA CYS A 139 -6.73 -6.15 2.30
C CYS A 139 -6.53 -4.74 2.86
N GLU A 140 -7.30 -4.38 3.89
CA GLU A 140 -7.22 -3.05 4.51
C GLU A 140 -5.91 -2.76 5.25
N SER A 141 -5.16 -3.79 5.68
CA SER A 141 -3.84 -3.58 6.30
C SER A 141 -2.86 -2.87 5.36
N CYS A 142 -2.97 -3.13 4.05
CA CYS A 142 -2.10 -2.52 3.04
C CYS A 142 -2.81 -1.40 2.26
N HIS A 143 -4.08 -1.62 1.88
CA HIS A 143 -4.82 -0.74 1.01
C HIS A 143 -5.69 0.28 1.75
N GLY A 144 -5.76 0.20 3.11
CA GLY A 144 -6.66 1.03 3.89
C GLY A 144 -8.13 0.68 3.66
N ARG A 145 -9.01 1.57 4.10
CA ARG A 145 -10.45 1.40 3.99
C ARG A 145 -10.94 1.75 2.59
N VAL A 146 -10.59 0.89 1.60
CA VAL A 146 -11.00 1.10 0.20
C VAL A 146 -12.52 1.17 0.04
N ASP A 147 -13.27 0.50 0.90
CA ASP A 147 -14.72 0.58 1.01
C ASP A 147 -15.25 1.98 1.37
N ARG A 148 -14.37 2.92 1.71
CA ARG A 148 -14.66 4.33 1.99
C ARG A 148 -13.92 5.27 1.04
N MET A 149 -13.40 4.75 -0.06
CA MET A 149 -12.66 5.54 -1.05
C MET A 149 -13.55 5.80 -2.27
N PRO A 150 -14.11 7.02 -2.40
CA PRO A 150 -14.81 7.43 -3.62
C PRO A 150 -13.85 7.54 -4.81
N LEU A 151 -12.61 7.92 -4.54
CA LEU A 151 -11.48 7.88 -5.49
C LEU A 151 -10.33 7.17 -4.81
N MET A 152 -9.60 6.33 -5.55
CA MET A 152 -8.56 5.49 -5.01
C MET A 152 -7.27 6.26 -4.72
N TRP A 153 -6.69 6.04 -3.54
CA TRP A 153 -5.35 6.50 -3.17
C TRP A 153 -4.57 5.38 -2.47
N GLN A 154 -3.26 5.52 -2.44
CA GLN A 154 -2.39 4.64 -1.68
C GLN A 154 -2.46 5.01 -0.19
N ALA A 155 -2.92 4.11 0.66
CA ALA A 155 -3.13 4.40 2.07
C ALA A 155 -1.85 4.45 2.91
N ASN A 156 -0.79 3.76 2.48
CA ASN A 156 0.47 3.62 3.21
C ASN A 156 1.66 3.94 2.31
N ALA A 157 2.78 4.34 2.89
CA ALA A 157 3.99 4.69 2.13
C ALA A 157 4.58 3.50 1.36
N LEU A 158 4.32 2.26 1.79
CA LEU A 158 4.80 1.01 1.20
C LEU A 158 6.34 0.97 1.01
N ASN A 159 7.06 1.72 1.83
CA ASN A 159 8.51 1.69 1.86
C ASN A 159 9.02 0.42 2.58
N MET A 160 10.32 0.13 2.46
CA MET A 160 10.93 -1.05 3.05
C MET A 160 10.69 -1.14 4.57
N GLN A 161 10.78 -0.02 5.29
CA GLN A 161 10.56 0.01 6.74
C GLN A 161 9.13 -0.41 7.09
N TRP A 162 8.13 0.10 6.36
CA TRP A 162 6.73 -0.26 6.57
C TRP A 162 6.48 -1.77 6.37
N CYS A 163 7.07 -2.37 5.33
CA CYS A 163 7.01 -3.82 5.12
C CYS A 163 7.68 -4.60 6.26
N LEU A 164 8.87 -4.15 6.70
CA LEU A 164 9.61 -4.79 7.76
C LEU A 164 8.93 -4.70 9.13
N ASP A 165 8.18 -3.63 9.40
CA ASP A 165 7.43 -3.51 10.66
C ASP A 165 6.38 -4.62 10.79
N CYS A 166 5.63 -4.91 9.71
CA CYS A 166 4.73 -6.05 9.65
C CYS A 166 5.48 -7.39 9.67
N HIS A 167 6.54 -7.55 8.88
CA HIS A 167 7.29 -8.80 8.80
C HIS A 167 8.01 -9.18 10.10
N ARG A 168 8.32 -8.21 10.97
CA ARG A 168 8.89 -8.45 12.30
C ARG A 168 7.85 -8.83 13.34
N ALA A 169 6.62 -8.36 13.17
CA ALA A 169 5.53 -8.57 14.12
C ALA A 169 4.19 -8.83 13.39
N PRO A 170 4.11 -9.90 12.54
CA PRO A 170 2.91 -10.17 11.73
C PRO A 170 1.67 -10.46 12.60
N GLU A 171 1.87 -10.83 13.86
CA GLU A 171 0.80 -11.03 14.83
C GLU A 171 -0.08 -9.79 15.03
N ASN A 172 0.42 -8.61 14.75
CA ASN A 172 -0.34 -7.37 14.90
C ASN A 172 -1.36 -7.16 13.77
N GLU A 173 -1.13 -7.76 12.59
CA GLU A 173 -1.90 -7.50 11.37
C GLU A 173 -2.73 -8.71 10.89
N ILE A 174 -2.36 -9.91 11.35
CA ILE A 174 -2.98 -11.15 10.91
C ILE A 174 -4.40 -11.31 11.48
N ARG A 175 -5.29 -11.85 10.65
CA ARG A 175 -6.69 -12.15 10.98
C ARG A 175 -7.09 -13.55 10.50
N PRO A 176 -8.25 -14.09 10.94
CA PRO A 176 -8.81 -15.31 10.39
C PRO A 176 -8.97 -15.22 8.86
N ARG A 177 -8.72 -16.32 8.15
CA ARG A 177 -8.73 -16.33 6.67
C ARG A 177 -10.07 -15.92 6.08
N ASP A 178 -11.17 -16.30 6.72
CA ASP A 178 -12.53 -15.91 6.32
C ASP A 178 -12.81 -14.40 6.50
N LYS A 179 -11.94 -13.67 7.20
CA LYS A 179 -12.04 -12.23 7.46
C LYS A 179 -11.06 -11.38 6.62
N VAL A 180 -10.26 -12.00 5.74
CA VAL A 180 -9.28 -11.28 4.91
C VAL A 180 -9.93 -10.22 4.03
N PHE A 181 -11.08 -10.51 3.45
CA PHE A 181 -11.85 -9.62 2.57
C PHE A 181 -12.86 -8.74 3.32
N THR A 182 -12.97 -8.89 4.65
CA THR A 182 -13.91 -8.10 5.46
C THR A 182 -13.30 -6.75 5.80
N MET A 183 -13.86 -5.67 5.25
CA MET A 183 -13.45 -4.30 5.56
C MET A 183 -13.92 -3.87 6.94
N GLY A 184 -13.05 -3.14 7.67
CA GLY A 184 -13.34 -2.70 9.02
C GLY A 184 -13.44 -3.84 10.03
N TYR A 185 -12.79 -4.98 9.74
CA TYR A 185 -12.76 -6.10 10.68
C TYR A 185 -12.21 -5.68 12.05
N ARG A 186 -12.92 -6.07 13.08
CA ARG A 186 -12.47 -5.94 14.47
C ARG A 186 -12.59 -7.31 15.13
N PRO A 187 -11.51 -7.84 15.71
CA PRO A 187 -11.55 -9.11 16.40
C PRO A 187 -12.41 -9.00 17.67
N GLU A 188 -13.09 -10.07 18.03
CA GLU A 188 -13.84 -10.17 19.29
C GLU A 188 -12.91 -10.30 20.49
N GLU A 189 -11.75 -10.92 20.30
CA GLU A 189 -10.67 -11.04 21.28
C GLU A 189 -9.53 -10.05 21.00
N SER A 190 -8.69 -9.79 22.00
CA SER A 190 -7.52 -8.92 21.82
C SER A 190 -6.58 -9.44 20.73
N GLN A 191 -6.08 -8.55 19.87
CA GLN A 191 -5.10 -8.91 18.85
C GLN A 191 -3.82 -9.52 19.46
N SER A 192 -3.45 -9.11 20.68
CA SER A 192 -2.31 -9.69 21.40
C SER A 192 -2.51 -11.17 21.78
N THR A 193 -3.75 -11.65 21.81
CA THR A 193 -4.10 -13.07 22.02
C THR A 193 -4.32 -13.78 20.68
N LEU A 194 -5.10 -13.18 19.80
CA LEU A 194 -5.47 -13.72 18.50
C LEU A 194 -4.24 -13.91 17.60
N GLY A 195 -3.41 -12.87 17.48
CA GLY A 195 -2.30 -12.82 16.53
C GLY A 195 -1.29 -13.94 16.70
N PRO A 196 -0.69 -14.16 17.90
CA PRO A 196 0.24 -15.26 18.11
C PRO A 196 -0.35 -16.65 17.83
N ARG A 197 -1.64 -16.84 18.10
CA ARG A 197 -2.34 -18.09 17.78
C ARG A 197 -2.43 -18.29 16.26
N LEU A 198 -2.84 -17.25 15.52
CA LEU A 198 -2.94 -17.30 14.06
C LEU A 198 -1.58 -17.43 13.35
N VAL A 199 -0.53 -16.81 13.87
CA VAL A 199 0.85 -16.98 13.37
C VAL A 199 1.25 -18.46 13.40
N LYS A 200 0.92 -19.16 14.49
CA LYS A 200 1.18 -20.60 14.63
C LYS A 200 0.26 -21.42 13.72
N GLU A 201 -1.03 -21.14 13.70
CA GLU A 201 -2.04 -21.85 12.90
C GLU A 201 -1.75 -21.73 11.39
N HIS A 202 -1.36 -20.54 10.93
CA HIS A 202 -1.02 -20.30 9.53
C HIS A 202 0.41 -20.67 9.15
N ASN A 203 1.18 -21.29 10.07
CA ASN A 203 2.57 -21.70 9.87
C ASN A 203 3.43 -20.55 9.32
N ILE A 204 3.47 -19.43 10.04
CA ILE A 204 4.28 -18.27 9.65
C ILE A 204 5.64 -18.38 10.37
N ASN A 205 6.71 -18.50 9.59
CA ASN A 205 8.06 -18.49 10.12
C ASN A 205 8.62 -17.06 10.19
N VAL A 206 8.31 -16.36 11.27
CA VAL A 206 8.68 -14.96 11.48
C VAL A 206 10.17 -14.69 11.28
N ARG A 207 11.05 -15.63 11.69
CA ARG A 207 12.51 -15.46 11.56
C ARG A 207 12.99 -15.35 10.12
N GLN A 208 12.24 -15.90 9.17
CA GLN A 208 12.60 -15.87 7.74
C GLN A 208 12.04 -14.66 7.03
N LEU A 209 10.99 -14.01 7.55
CA LEU A 209 10.27 -12.94 6.86
C LEU A 209 11.12 -11.69 6.58
N THR A 210 12.23 -11.51 7.30
CA THR A 210 13.14 -10.37 7.12
C THR A 210 14.38 -10.69 6.28
N ASN A 211 14.46 -11.88 5.69
CA ASN A 211 15.53 -12.21 4.75
C ASN A 211 15.37 -11.39 3.47
N CYS A 212 16.44 -10.80 2.97
CA CYS A 212 16.43 -9.94 1.79
C CYS A 212 15.77 -10.62 0.57
N SER A 213 16.03 -11.91 0.38
CA SER A 213 15.51 -12.71 -0.74
C SER A 213 13.99 -12.98 -0.68
N ILE A 214 13.30 -12.64 0.40
CA ILE A 214 11.83 -12.72 0.50
C ILE A 214 11.20 -11.65 -0.39
N CYS A 215 11.81 -10.47 -0.44
CA CYS A 215 11.30 -9.32 -1.18
C CYS A 215 12.16 -8.97 -2.41
N HIS A 216 13.45 -9.28 -2.40
CA HIS A 216 14.39 -8.92 -3.47
C HIS A 216 15.01 -10.17 -4.12
N ARG A 217 15.03 -10.19 -5.46
CA ARG A 217 15.61 -11.29 -6.25
C ARG A 217 16.51 -10.74 -7.33
#